data_c0e7dbc2e1c397bd9174e74a61eab64c
#
_entry.id   c0e7dbc2e1c397bd9174e74a61eab64c
#
_cell.length_a   1.000
_cell.length_b   1.000
_cell.length_c   1.000
_cell.angle_alpha   90.00
_cell.angle_beta   90.00
_cell.angle_gamma   90.00
#
_symmetry.space_group_name_H-M   'P 1'
#
loop_
_entity.id
_entity.type
_entity.pdbx_description
1 polymer ?
#
loop_
_entity_poly.entity_id
_entity_poly.type
_entity_poly.pdbx_seq_one_letter_code
_entity_poly.pdbx_strand_id
1 'polypeptide(L)'
;MNHETFLKRAVDLARDGVNAGVGGPFGALIVKDGSIIAEGQNNVTTSNDPTAHAEVTAIRNACKALGTFQLDDCILYTSCEPCPMCLGAIYWARPKAVYYAAEHTDAAEAGFDDSFIYEEIDKPAEERTIPFYQAGMFQVLCRRSE
;
A
#
# COMPACT_ATOMS: atom_id res chain seq x y z
N MET A 1 -15.72 -2.07 17.84
CA MET A 1 -16.06 -1.68 16.47
C MET A 1 -15.85 -2.86 15.55
N ASN A 2 -16.67 -2.98 14.51
CA ASN A 2 -16.58 -4.05 13.54
C ASN A 2 -15.83 -3.62 12.29
N HIS A 3 -15.62 -4.55 11.38
CA HIS A 3 -14.88 -4.29 10.12
C HIS A 3 -15.53 -3.20 9.29
N GLU A 4 -16.84 -3.15 9.21
CA GLU A 4 -17.55 -2.13 8.42
C GLU A 4 -17.28 -0.72 8.93
N THR A 5 -17.21 -0.54 10.25
CA THR A 5 -16.92 0.76 10.85
C THR A 5 -15.53 1.25 10.46
N PHE A 6 -14.54 0.37 10.49
CA PHE A 6 -13.18 0.72 10.09
C PHE A 6 -13.08 0.96 8.59
N LEU A 7 -13.77 0.16 7.77
CA LEU A 7 -13.80 0.39 6.32
C LEU A 7 -14.47 1.72 5.99
N LYS A 8 -15.54 2.06 6.71
CA LYS A 8 -16.18 3.37 6.54
C LYS A 8 -15.20 4.50 6.83
N ARG A 9 -14.39 4.36 7.87
CA ARG A 9 -13.36 5.34 8.18
C ARG A 9 -12.34 5.46 7.05
N ALA A 10 -11.91 4.34 6.47
CA ALA A 10 -10.99 4.35 5.33
C ALA A 10 -11.60 5.09 4.13
N VAL A 11 -12.87 4.85 3.84
CA VAL A 11 -13.59 5.54 2.77
C VAL A 11 -13.72 7.04 3.06
N ASP A 12 -14.01 7.41 4.31
CA ASP A 12 -14.10 8.82 4.71
C ASP A 12 -12.72 9.51 4.53
N LEU A 13 -11.63 8.84 4.88
CA LEU A 13 -10.28 9.36 4.65
C LEU A 13 -10.02 9.59 3.16
N ALA A 14 -10.47 8.68 2.31
CA ALA A 14 -10.35 8.82 0.86
C ALA A 14 -11.07 10.08 0.37
N ARG A 15 -12.29 10.29 0.81
CA ARG A 15 -13.09 11.46 0.45
C ARG A 15 -12.47 12.74 0.96
N ASP A 16 -12.06 12.74 2.24
CA ASP A 16 -11.46 13.92 2.87
C ASP A 16 -10.16 14.32 2.17
N GLY A 17 -9.35 13.36 1.76
CA GLY A 17 -8.11 13.62 1.04
C GLY A 17 -8.35 14.32 -0.30
N VAL A 18 -9.33 13.86 -1.05
CA VAL A 18 -9.71 14.51 -2.32
C VAL A 18 -10.25 15.91 -2.07
N ASN A 19 -11.17 16.05 -1.12
CA ASN A 19 -11.80 17.34 -0.82
C ASN A 19 -10.80 18.38 -0.33
N ALA A 20 -9.76 17.94 0.39
CA ALA A 20 -8.71 18.82 0.88
C ALA A 20 -7.58 19.04 -0.14
N GLY A 21 -7.64 18.41 -1.31
CA GLY A 21 -6.61 18.53 -2.33
C GLY A 21 -5.29 17.84 -1.98
N VAL A 22 -5.33 16.85 -1.08
CA VAL A 22 -4.14 16.14 -0.63
C VAL A 22 -3.63 15.16 -1.69
N GLY A 23 -4.54 14.47 -2.37
CA GLY A 23 -4.18 13.49 -3.38
C GLY A 23 -5.38 12.73 -3.91
N GLY A 24 -5.13 11.54 -4.47
CA GLY A 24 -6.18 10.70 -5.04
C GLY A 24 -7.13 10.10 -3.99
N PRO A 25 -8.23 9.48 -4.44
CA PRO A 25 -9.34 9.06 -3.57
C PRO A 25 -9.06 7.73 -2.86
N PHE A 26 -8.03 7.69 -2.04
CA PHE A 26 -7.63 6.47 -1.32
C PHE A 26 -7.32 6.80 0.13
N GLY A 27 -7.79 5.94 1.03
CA GLY A 27 -7.56 6.05 2.46
C GLY A 27 -7.33 4.68 3.07
N ALA A 28 -6.53 4.62 4.11
CA ALA A 28 -6.22 3.39 4.82
C ALA A 28 -5.95 3.67 6.28
N LEU A 29 -6.08 2.62 7.11
CA LEU A 29 -5.76 2.73 8.52
C LEU A 29 -5.28 1.38 9.07
N ILE A 30 -4.57 1.47 10.17
CA ILE A 30 -4.04 0.31 10.89
C ILE A 30 -4.72 0.24 12.26
N VAL A 31 -5.24 -0.92 12.58
CA VAL A 31 -5.94 -1.19 13.84
C VAL A 31 -5.19 -2.26 14.62
N LYS A 32 -5.01 -2.03 15.91
CA LYS A 32 -4.46 -3.01 16.84
C LYS A 32 -5.32 -3.05 18.09
N ASP A 33 -5.71 -4.25 18.51
CA ASP A 33 -6.55 -4.46 19.70
C ASP A 33 -7.81 -3.58 19.67
N GLY A 34 -8.45 -3.46 18.51
CA GLY A 34 -9.68 -2.72 18.34
C GLY A 34 -9.53 -1.20 18.28
N SER A 35 -8.32 -0.67 18.31
CA SER A 35 -8.05 0.77 18.26
C SER A 35 -7.29 1.16 17.01
N ILE A 36 -7.65 2.30 16.42
CA ILE A 36 -6.94 2.87 15.27
C ILE A 36 -5.61 3.42 15.78
N ILE A 37 -4.50 2.88 15.25
CA ILE A 37 -3.16 3.32 15.61
C ILE A 37 -2.66 4.40 14.68
N ALA A 38 -2.97 4.27 13.39
CA ALA A 38 -2.49 5.19 12.37
C ALA A 38 -3.44 5.22 11.20
N GLU A 39 -3.42 6.33 10.48
CA GLU A 39 -4.22 6.55 9.28
C GLU A 39 -3.32 7.06 8.16
N GLY A 40 -3.76 6.87 6.92
CA GLY A 40 -3.04 7.36 5.76
C GLY A 40 -4.00 7.74 4.64
N GLN A 41 -3.62 8.77 3.91
CA GLN A 41 -4.28 9.20 2.68
C GLN A 41 -3.26 9.20 1.56
N ASN A 42 -3.72 9.07 0.32
CA ASN A 42 -2.83 9.23 -0.83
C ASN A 42 -2.34 10.68 -0.86
N ASN A 43 -1.03 10.87 -0.86
CA ASN A 43 -0.43 12.20 -0.94
C ASN A 43 0.74 12.23 -1.95
N VAL A 44 0.64 11.43 -3.00
CA VAL A 44 1.63 11.35 -4.07
C VAL A 44 1.96 12.74 -4.64
N THR A 45 0.95 13.51 -5.00
CA THR A 45 1.15 14.80 -5.66
C THR A 45 1.63 15.88 -4.71
N THR A 46 1.14 15.91 -3.48
CA THR A 46 1.52 16.95 -2.50
C THR A 46 2.91 16.72 -1.92
N SER A 47 3.36 15.47 -1.82
CA SER A 47 4.69 15.16 -1.30
C SER A 47 5.73 14.86 -2.39
N ASN A 48 5.34 14.90 -3.67
CA ASN A 48 6.21 14.51 -4.78
C ASN A 48 6.85 13.14 -4.56
N ASP A 49 6.03 12.20 -4.11
CA ASP A 49 6.47 10.84 -3.80
C ASP A 49 5.50 9.85 -4.46
N PRO A 50 5.92 9.19 -5.57
CA PRO A 50 5.03 8.26 -6.26
C PRO A 50 4.66 7.03 -5.43
N THR A 51 5.37 6.77 -4.35
CA THR A 51 5.08 5.64 -3.45
C THR A 51 4.14 6.01 -2.32
N ALA A 52 3.75 7.27 -2.17
CA ALA A 52 2.94 7.75 -1.05
C ALA A 52 1.46 7.41 -1.23
N HIS A 53 1.16 6.14 -1.48
CA HIS A 53 -0.20 5.61 -1.46
C HIS A 53 -0.72 5.57 -0.02
N ALA A 54 -2.03 5.51 0.13
CA ALA A 54 -2.67 5.52 1.44
C ALA A 54 -2.18 4.39 2.34
N GLU A 55 -2.05 3.18 1.79
CA GLU A 55 -1.60 2.01 2.54
C GLU A 55 -0.16 2.15 3.00
N VAL A 56 0.74 2.59 2.10
CA VAL A 56 2.14 2.82 2.45
C VAL A 56 2.25 3.89 3.52
N THR A 57 1.48 4.96 3.38
CA THR A 57 1.46 6.05 4.36
C THR A 57 0.97 5.58 5.72
N ALA A 58 -0.11 4.78 5.75
CA ALA A 58 -0.64 4.22 7.00
C ALA A 58 0.39 3.28 7.66
N ILE A 59 1.06 2.44 6.87
CA ILE A 59 2.11 1.54 7.37
C ILE A 59 3.25 2.34 7.99
N ARG A 60 3.74 3.37 7.30
CA ARG A 60 4.82 4.23 7.81
C ARG A 60 4.43 4.89 9.13
N ASN A 61 3.23 5.43 9.19
CA ASN A 61 2.73 6.10 10.39
C ASN A 61 2.57 5.11 11.55
N ALA A 62 2.07 3.91 11.29
CA ALA A 62 1.90 2.87 12.31
C ALA A 62 3.24 2.39 12.85
N CYS A 63 4.19 2.12 11.98
CA CYS A 63 5.52 1.68 12.38
C CYS A 63 6.22 2.74 13.23
N LYS A 64 6.06 4.00 12.87
CA LYS A 64 6.60 5.11 13.65
C LYS A 64 5.94 5.20 15.01
N ALA A 65 4.61 5.08 15.07
CA ALA A 65 3.86 5.16 16.32
C ALA A 65 4.18 4.02 17.27
N LEU A 66 4.38 2.81 16.74
CA LEU A 66 4.66 1.60 17.54
C LEU A 66 6.15 1.38 17.79
N GLY A 67 7.02 2.11 17.11
CA GLY A 67 8.47 1.95 17.25
C GLY A 67 8.97 0.60 16.74
N THR A 68 8.35 0.05 15.69
CA THR A 68 8.71 -1.25 15.13
C THR A 68 8.59 -1.21 13.60
N PHE A 69 9.26 -2.13 12.93
CA PHE A 69 9.15 -2.28 11.49
C PHE A 69 8.17 -3.40 11.07
N GLN A 70 7.54 -4.04 12.03
CA GLN A 70 6.55 -5.09 11.76
C GLN A 70 5.24 -4.78 12.49
N LEU A 71 4.13 -5.05 11.81
CA LEU A 71 2.79 -4.75 12.31
C LEU A 71 2.07 -6.03 12.73
N ASP A 72 2.78 -6.89 13.47
CA ASP A 72 2.21 -8.12 14.02
C ASP A 72 0.95 -7.78 14.82
N ASP A 73 -0.05 -8.62 14.75
CA ASP A 73 -1.33 -8.44 15.43
C ASP A 73 -2.13 -7.21 15.00
N CYS A 74 -1.70 -6.52 13.93
CA CYS A 74 -2.45 -5.40 13.38
C CYS A 74 -3.29 -5.84 12.19
N ILE A 75 -4.36 -5.08 11.93
CA ILE A 75 -5.21 -5.26 10.75
C ILE A 75 -5.15 -3.97 9.95
N LEU A 76 -4.97 -4.11 8.64
CA LEU A 76 -5.01 -2.98 7.71
C LEU A 76 -6.39 -2.92 7.07
N TYR A 77 -7.00 -1.74 7.12
CA TYR A 77 -8.24 -1.45 6.41
C TYR A 77 -7.96 -0.41 5.34
N THR A 78 -8.41 -0.67 4.13
CA THR A 78 -8.18 0.23 3.01
C THR A 78 -9.45 0.42 2.18
N SER A 79 -9.62 1.62 1.64
CA SER A 79 -10.79 1.97 0.84
C SER A 79 -10.89 1.19 -0.46
N CYS A 80 -9.74 0.76 -0.98
CA CYS A 80 -9.67 0.03 -2.24
C CYS A 80 -8.65 -1.11 -2.12
N GLU A 81 -8.89 -2.16 -2.89
CA GLU A 81 -7.98 -3.31 -2.96
C GLU A 81 -6.56 -2.82 -3.29
N PRO A 82 -5.54 -3.23 -2.51
CA PRO A 82 -4.18 -2.72 -2.70
C PRO A 82 -3.59 -3.03 -4.07
N CYS A 83 -2.88 -2.06 -4.64
CA CYS A 83 -2.12 -2.24 -5.87
C CYS A 83 -0.91 -3.16 -5.62
N PRO A 84 -0.20 -3.61 -6.68
CA PRO A 84 0.97 -4.48 -6.50
C PRO A 84 2.06 -3.91 -5.60
N MET A 85 2.31 -2.59 -5.64
CA MET A 85 3.29 -1.96 -4.76
C MET A 85 2.86 -2.06 -3.29
N CYS A 86 1.60 -1.72 -3.02
CA CYS A 86 1.07 -1.78 -1.66
C CYS A 86 0.95 -3.21 -1.16
N LEU A 87 0.59 -4.15 -2.04
CA LEU A 87 0.59 -5.58 -1.72
C LEU A 87 1.96 -6.02 -1.23
N GLY A 88 3.02 -5.64 -1.95
CA GLY A 88 4.39 -5.94 -1.52
C GLY A 88 4.72 -5.31 -0.17
N ALA A 89 4.37 -4.03 0.01
CA ALA A 89 4.60 -3.33 1.28
C ALA A 89 3.88 -4.01 2.45
N ILE A 90 2.67 -4.50 2.21
CA ILE A 90 1.87 -5.21 3.22
C ILE A 90 2.59 -6.48 3.66
N TYR A 91 3.12 -7.27 2.73
CA TYR A 91 3.85 -8.49 3.08
C TYR A 91 5.15 -8.20 3.82
N TRP A 92 5.78 -7.06 3.56
CA TRP A 92 6.95 -6.64 4.34
C TRP A 92 6.55 -6.19 5.76
N ALA A 93 5.41 -5.53 5.91
CA ALA A 93 4.92 -5.07 7.22
C ALA A 93 4.29 -6.19 8.06
N ARG A 94 3.75 -7.21 7.42
CA ARG A 94 3.22 -8.44 8.03
C ARG A 94 2.04 -8.24 8.99
N PRO A 95 1.02 -7.44 8.64
CA PRO A 95 -0.20 -7.45 9.42
C PRO A 95 -0.87 -8.83 9.35
N LYS A 96 -1.75 -9.13 10.27
CA LYS A 96 -2.41 -10.43 10.29
C LYS A 96 -3.56 -10.56 9.29
N ALA A 97 -4.12 -9.44 8.83
CA ALA A 97 -5.20 -9.43 7.85
C ALA A 97 -5.34 -8.07 7.20
N VAL A 98 -5.95 -8.07 6.02
CA VAL A 98 -6.31 -6.85 5.27
C VAL A 98 -7.77 -6.95 4.89
N TYR A 99 -8.51 -5.87 5.10
CA TYR A 99 -9.89 -5.73 4.64
C TYR A 99 -9.97 -4.52 3.70
N TYR A 100 -10.68 -4.65 2.60
CA TYR A 100 -10.85 -3.58 1.63
C TYR A 100 -12.31 -3.44 1.22
N ALA A 101 -12.69 -2.24 0.79
CA ALA A 101 -14.08 -1.94 0.43
C ALA A 101 -14.33 -2.08 -1.08
N ALA A 102 -13.54 -1.40 -1.91
CA ALA A 102 -13.69 -1.47 -3.37
C ALA A 102 -12.64 -2.39 -3.98
N GLU A 103 -13.02 -3.09 -5.06
CA GLU A 103 -12.10 -3.96 -5.78
C GLU A 103 -11.23 -3.14 -6.75
N HIS A 104 -10.11 -3.71 -7.20
CA HIS A 104 -9.23 -3.02 -8.15
C HIS A 104 -9.90 -2.77 -9.48
N THR A 105 -10.89 -3.57 -9.87
CA THR A 105 -11.69 -3.31 -11.07
C THR A 105 -12.46 -2.00 -10.96
N ASP A 106 -12.94 -1.67 -9.76
CA ASP A 106 -13.62 -0.40 -9.50
C ASP A 106 -12.64 0.77 -9.67
N ALA A 107 -11.42 0.61 -9.19
CA ALA A 107 -10.37 1.63 -9.35
C ALA A 107 -9.99 1.81 -10.82
N ALA A 108 -9.90 0.72 -11.58
CA ALA A 108 -9.59 0.77 -13.01
C ALA A 108 -10.66 1.53 -13.79
N GLU A 109 -11.93 1.31 -13.48
CA GLU A 109 -13.05 2.03 -14.09
C GLU A 109 -12.99 3.52 -13.80
N ALA A 110 -12.45 3.91 -12.65
CA ALA A 110 -12.25 5.30 -12.27
C ALA A 110 -10.96 5.91 -12.81
N GLY A 111 -10.18 5.17 -13.59
CA GLY A 111 -8.93 5.65 -14.20
C GLY A 111 -7.66 5.34 -13.42
N PHE A 112 -7.73 4.50 -12.41
CA PHE A 112 -6.58 4.12 -11.57
C PHE A 112 -6.22 2.64 -11.79
N ASP A 113 -5.97 2.27 -13.06
CA ASP A 113 -5.66 0.89 -13.43
C ASP A 113 -4.19 0.57 -13.17
N ASP A 114 -3.95 -0.41 -12.31
CA ASP A 114 -2.63 -0.91 -11.97
C ASP A 114 -2.39 -2.33 -12.47
N SER A 115 -3.32 -2.89 -13.22
CA SER A 115 -3.24 -4.28 -13.71
C SER A 115 -2.02 -4.52 -14.58
N PHE A 116 -1.52 -3.48 -15.28
CA PHE A 116 -0.33 -3.59 -16.11
C PHE A 116 0.91 -4.01 -15.32
N ILE A 117 0.99 -3.68 -14.04
CA ILE A 117 2.14 -4.06 -13.20
C ILE A 117 2.18 -5.57 -13.01
N TYR A 118 1.03 -6.22 -12.84
CA TYR A 118 0.96 -7.68 -12.75
C TYR A 118 1.50 -8.32 -14.03
N GLU A 119 1.15 -7.77 -15.18
CA GLU A 119 1.65 -8.25 -16.47
C GLU A 119 3.16 -8.07 -16.60
N GLU A 120 3.67 -6.93 -16.13
CA GLU A 120 5.12 -6.64 -16.17
C GLU A 120 5.92 -7.57 -15.25
N ILE A 121 5.37 -7.94 -14.09
CA ILE A 121 6.03 -8.88 -13.19
C ILE A 121 6.25 -10.23 -13.87
N ASP A 122 5.30 -10.68 -14.68
CA ASP A 122 5.35 -11.98 -15.35
C ASP A 122 6.26 -12.01 -16.58
N LYS A 123 6.69 -10.86 -17.06
CA LYS A 123 7.59 -10.80 -18.22
C LYS A 123 9.03 -11.10 -17.82
N PRO A 124 9.84 -11.66 -18.75
CA PRO A 124 11.30 -11.65 -18.57
C PRO A 124 11.78 -10.22 -18.31
N ALA A 125 12.73 -10.06 -17.39
CA ALA A 125 13.13 -8.74 -16.91
C ALA A 125 13.52 -7.77 -18.03
N GLU A 126 14.23 -8.27 -19.04
CA GLU A 126 14.72 -7.45 -20.15
C GLU A 126 13.61 -6.99 -21.11
N GLU A 127 12.47 -7.70 -21.08
CA GLU A 127 11.33 -7.41 -21.98
C GLU A 127 10.28 -6.51 -21.33
N ARG A 128 10.48 -6.10 -20.08
CA ARG A 128 9.57 -5.18 -19.40
C ARG A 128 9.60 -3.81 -20.06
N THR A 129 8.51 -3.06 -19.93
CA THR A 129 8.42 -1.70 -20.45
C THR A 129 9.53 -0.81 -19.88
N ILE A 130 9.87 -1.03 -18.61
CA ILE A 130 11.10 -0.50 -18.02
C ILE A 130 12.04 -1.70 -17.89
N PRO A 131 12.97 -1.90 -18.84
CA PRO A 131 13.77 -3.11 -18.84
C PRO A 131 14.76 -3.15 -17.68
N PHE A 132 14.95 -4.35 -17.13
CA PHE A 132 15.88 -4.60 -16.04
C PHE A 132 17.01 -5.45 -16.56
N TYR A 133 18.25 -4.99 -16.39
CA TYR A 133 19.43 -5.69 -16.88
C TYR A 133 20.34 -6.04 -15.71
N GLN A 134 20.68 -7.32 -15.59
CA GLN A 134 21.74 -7.72 -14.68
C GLN A 134 23.08 -7.36 -15.32
N ALA A 135 23.91 -6.61 -14.62
CA ALA A 135 25.21 -6.17 -15.12
C ALA A 135 26.29 -6.52 -14.12
N GLY A 136 27.42 -7.02 -14.66
CA GLY A 136 28.57 -7.41 -13.85
C GLY A 136 28.40 -8.76 -13.17
N MET A 137 29.53 -9.27 -12.66
CA MET A 137 29.60 -10.53 -11.93
C MET A 137 30.23 -10.25 -10.57
N PHE A 138 29.38 -9.71 -9.65
CA PHE A 138 29.83 -9.29 -8.34
C PHE A 138 29.28 -10.21 -7.26
N GLN A 139 30.10 -10.47 -6.26
CA GLN A 139 29.61 -11.10 -5.04
C GLN A 139 28.85 -10.08 -4.23
N VAL A 140 27.60 -10.41 -3.82
CA VAL A 140 26.74 -9.46 -3.17
C VAL A 140 26.33 -9.93 -1.78
N LEU A 141 26.07 -8.96 -0.89
CA LEU A 141 25.74 -9.22 0.51
C LEU A 141 24.34 -9.78 0.71
N CYS A 142 23.45 -9.60 -0.25
CA CYS A 142 22.08 -10.13 -0.14
C CYS A 142 21.99 -11.64 -0.42
N ARG A 143 23.09 -12.25 -0.87
CA ARG A 143 23.14 -13.68 -1.13
C ARG A 143 23.27 -14.42 0.20
N ARG A 144 22.41 -15.41 0.44
CA ARG A 144 22.52 -16.26 1.63
C ARG A 144 23.80 -17.06 1.57
N SER A 145 24.55 -17.05 2.66
CA SER A 145 25.61 -18.04 2.87
C SER A 145 24.99 -19.26 3.55
N GLU A 146 25.17 -20.41 2.99
CA GLU A 146 24.66 -21.67 3.54
C GLU A 146 25.77 -22.50 4.16
#